data_ab48aa6d2f2b370aa41ead236927e338
#
_entry.id   ab48aa6d2f2b370aa41ead236927e338
#
_cell.length_a   1.000
_cell.length_b   1.000
_cell.length_c   1.000
_cell.angle_alpha   90.00
_cell.angle_beta   90.00
_cell.angle_gamma   90.00
#
_symmetry.space_group_name_H-M   'P 1'
#
loop_
_entity.id
_entity.type
_entity.pdbx_description
1 polymer ?
#
loop_
_entity_poly.entity_id
_entity_poly.type
_entity_poly.pdbx_seq_one_letter_code
_entity_poly.pdbx_strand_id
1 'polypeptide(L)'
;MNWEIILSHIETVNSAVNAFIWGLPAMVCIVGVGLFLTLRTGFLQLRKFPYAIKTSLGRIFRRGEAAAGAMTPFQAVCTALAATVGTGNIAGVAGAIAIGGPGAVFWMWLSALLGMCTKFAEVTLAVHFRETNAKGELVGGPMYYIKNGLSKNWQWLAVLFSLFGVLAVFGTGNATQTNTIVAAVDSALLSFGLINNEQLLSKFNLALGVLISVLVALVLLGGIKRIGSVTEKLVPFMALLYILLAIGVIVAHWQAVPQVFSCIFQGAFNPAAVTGGVVGSCFLSLQKGVARGIFSNEAGLGTGSIAHACADTRQPVQQGFFGIFEVFMDTILICTLTALVILCSGVPVAYGQATGAELTIAGFEATYGSWVSIFTAVALCCFAFSTILGWGLYGARCLEFLFSSRVIKPFMLVYALVAIPGATMDLGLLWSIAETFNGLMSIPNLIAVFLLSDVVVQLLREYFAKRQ
;
A
#
# COMPACT_ATOMS: atom_id res chain seq x y z
N MET A 1 -18.38 -5.27 35.04
CA MET A 1 -17.03 -5.16 34.47
C MET A 1 -17.00 -3.83 33.72
N ASN A 2 -16.16 -2.89 34.15
CA ASN A 2 -16.19 -1.52 33.62
C ASN A 2 -15.69 -1.54 32.18
N TRP A 3 -16.52 -1.14 31.23
CA TRP A 3 -16.21 -1.17 29.81
C TRP A 3 -14.96 -0.34 29.46
N GLU A 4 -14.74 0.76 30.16
CA GLU A 4 -13.56 1.61 30.05
C GLU A 4 -12.26 0.88 30.43
N ILE A 5 -12.29 0.01 31.46
CA ILE A 5 -11.13 -0.79 31.86
C ILE A 5 -10.77 -1.81 30.77
N ILE A 6 -11.78 -2.41 30.13
CA ILE A 6 -11.55 -3.37 29.03
C ILE A 6 -10.93 -2.66 27.84
N LEU A 7 -11.48 -1.52 27.44
CA LEU A 7 -10.93 -0.74 26.32
C LEU A 7 -9.50 -0.29 26.60
N SER A 8 -9.18 0.21 27.78
CA SER A 8 -7.82 0.59 28.18
C SER A 8 -6.83 -0.58 28.15
N HIS A 9 -7.26 -1.79 28.56
CA HIS A 9 -6.44 -2.99 28.44
C HIS A 9 -6.19 -3.38 26.98
N ILE A 10 -7.23 -3.34 26.15
CA ILE A 10 -7.10 -3.61 24.70
C ILE A 10 -6.12 -2.62 24.07
N GLU A 11 -6.25 -1.34 24.38
CA GLU A 11 -5.37 -0.29 23.88
C GLU A 11 -3.91 -0.50 24.31
N THR A 12 -3.69 -0.83 25.58
CA THR A 12 -2.34 -1.10 26.12
C THR A 12 -1.68 -2.30 25.43
N VAL A 13 -2.43 -3.41 25.30
CA VAL A 13 -1.92 -4.62 24.64
C VAL A 13 -1.67 -4.34 23.16
N ASN A 14 -2.62 -3.69 22.49
CA ASN A 14 -2.47 -3.35 21.07
C ASN A 14 -1.27 -2.44 20.82
N SER A 15 -1.07 -1.42 21.65
CA SER A 15 0.07 -0.51 21.53
C SER A 15 1.41 -1.22 21.70
N ALA A 16 1.50 -2.17 22.63
CA ALA A 16 2.71 -2.97 22.84
C ALA A 16 2.99 -3.88 21.64
N VAL A 17 1.97 -4.54 21.09
CA VAL A 17 2.09 -5.40 19.91
C VAL A 17 2.41 -4.58 18.66
N ASN A 18 1.75 -3.44 18.47
CA ASN A 18 2.00 -2.52 17.36
C ASN A 18 3.44 -1.99 17.37
N ALA A 19 3.92 -1.56 18.55
CA ALA A 19 5.30 -1.09 18.73
C ALA A 19 6.34 -2.19 18.44
N PHE A 20 6.03 -3.46 18.74
CA PHE A 20 6.90 -4.58 18.39
C PHE A 20 6.92 -4.84 16.88
N ILE A 21 5.74 -4.87 16.24
CA ILE A 21 5.59 -5.22 14.83
C ILE A 21 6.11 -4.13 13.88
N TRP A 22 5.86 -2.86 14.21
CA TRP A 22 6.41 -1.72 13.45
C TRP A 22 7.72 -1.20 14.05
N GLY A 23 8.25 -1.93 15.05
CA GLY A 23 9.53 -1.67 15.68
C GLY A 23 10.70 -2.35 14.96
N LEU A 24 11.86 -2.29 15.61
CA LEU A 24 13.12 -2.83 15.07
C LEU A 24 13.06 -4.31 14.69
N PRO A 25 12.44 -5.23 15.48
CA PRO A 25 12.46 -6.65 15.14
C PRO A 25 11.84 -6.98 13.80
N ALA A 26 10.64 -6.47 13.54
CA ALA A 26 9.95 -6.75 12.27
C ALA A 26 10.62 -6.07 11.09
N MET A 27 11.10 -4.83 11.26
CA MET A 27 11.88 -4.16 10.21
C MET A 27 13.13 -4.94 9.84
N VAL A 28 13.88 -5.47 10.82
CA VAL A 28 15.04 -6.33 10.57
C VAL A 28 14.65 -7.58 9.81
N CYS A 29 13.52 -8.22 10.14
CA CYS A 29 13.03 -9.38 9.41
C CYS A 29 12.65 -9.04 7.97
N ILE A 30 11.88 -7.97 7.75
CA ILE A 30 11.41 -7.58 6.41
C ILE A 30 12.60 -7.16 5.53
N VAL A 31 13.46 -6.29 6.04
CA VAL A 31 14.67 -5.83 5.32
C VAL A 31 15.66 -6.98 5.14
N GLY A 32 15.81 -7.83 6.17
CA GLY A 32 16.69 -9.00 6.14
C GLY A 32 16.29 -10.03 5.09
N VAL A 33 15.00 -10.37 4.99
CA VAL A 33 14.48 -11.27 3.94
C VAL A 33 14.65 -10.62 2.56
N GLY A 34 14.39 -9.31 2.42
CA GLY A 34 14.62 -8.58 1.18
C GLY A 34 16.10 -8.60 0.75
N LEU A 35 17.02 -8.39 1.69
CA LEU A 35 18.46 -8.47 1.44
C LEU A 35 18.88 -9.91 1.07
N PHE A 36 18.40 -10.90 1.82
CA PHE A 36 18.67 -12.32 1.55
C PHE A 36 18.23 -12.71 0.13
N LEU A 37 17.00 -12.34 -0.27
CA LEU A 37 16.50 -12.61 -1.62
C LEU A 37 17.30 -11.85 -2.69
N THR A 38 17.68 -10.60 -2.41
CA THR A 38 18.51 -9.78 -3.30
C THR A 38 19.85 -10.46 -3.58
N LEU A 39 20.52 -10.97 -2.54
CA LEU A 39 21.79 -11.71 -2.69
C LEU A 39 21.59 -13.04 -3.43
N ARG A 40 20.56 -13.80 -3.07
CA ARG A 40 20.27 -15.11 -3.71
C ARG A 40 19.90 -15.00 -5.19
N THR A 41 19.22 -13.95 -5.58
CA THR A 41 18.83 -13.68 -6.98
C THR A 41 19.91 -12.91 -7.75
N GLY A 42 21.01 -12.55 -7.09
CA GLY A 42 22.13 -11.81 -7.68
C GLY A 42 21.71 -10.40 -8.09
N PHE A 43 21.08 -9.65 -7.19
CA PHE A 43 20.62 -8.27 -7.42
C PHE A 43 19.66 -8.15 -8.61
N LEU A 44 18.69 -9.07 -8.71
CA LEU A 44 17.74 -9.17 -9.81
C LEU A 44 17.07 -7.82 -10.13
N GLN A 45 16.58 -7.13 -9.11
CA GLN A 45 15.87 -5.87 -9.23
C GLN A 45 16.70 -4.75 -9.84
N LEU A 46 18.04 -4.81 -9.72
CA LEU A 46 18.94 -3.85 -10.36
C LEU A 46 19.36 -4.32 -11.76
N ARG A 47 19.87 -5.56 -11.88
CA ARG A 47 20.37 -6.11 -13.17
C ARG A 47 19.29 -6.27 -14.23
N LYS A 48 18.08 -6.59 -13.83
CA LYS A 48 16.94 -6.82 -14.74
C LYS A 48 15.88 -5.74 -14.65
N PHE A 49 16.19 -4.59 -14.05
CA PHE A 49 15.26 -3.47 -13.95
C PHE A 49 14.74 -2.98 -15.32
N PRO A 50 15.61 -2.75 -16.33
CA PRO A 50 15.11 -2.36 -17.66
C PRO A 50 14.20 -3.42 -18.27
N TYR A 51 14.47 -4.70 -18.00
CA TYR A 51 13.60 -5.79 -18.44
C TYR A 51 12.25 -5.78 -17.73
N ALA A 52 12.23 -5.52 -16.42
CA ALA A 52 10.99 -5.39 -15.64
C ALA A 52 10.12 -4.26 -16.19
N ILE A 53 10.69 -3.07 -16.40
CA ILE A 53 9.98 -1.92 -16.96
C ILE A 53 9.46 -2.23 -18.37
N LYS A 54 10.29 -2.77 -19.26
CA LYS A 54 9.88 -3.13 -20.62
C LYS A 54 8.75 -4.17 -20.64
N THR A 55 8.83 -5.17 -19.76
CA THR A 55 7.82 -6.23 -19.65
C THR A 55 6.50 -5.66 -19.13
N SER A 56 6.54 -4.78 -18.14
CA SER A 56 5.36 -4.16 -17.54
C SER A 56 4.72 -3.17 -18.52
N LEU A 57 5.46 -2.19 -19.02
CA LEU A 57 4.94 -1.19 -19.96
C LEU A 57 4.50 -1.82 -21.29
N GLY A 58 5.23 -2.80 -21.81
CA GLY A 58 4.88 -3.47 -23.07
C GLY A 58 3.56 -4.23 -23.03
N ARG A 59 3.03 -4.54 -21.84
CA ARG A 59 1.73 -5.18 -21.66
C ARG A 59 0.59 -4.20 -21.40
N ILE A 60 0.87 -2.98 -20.96
CA ILE A 60 -0.14 -1.91 -20.84
C ILE A 60 -0.84 -1.68 -22.18
N PHE A 61 -0.10 -1.76 -23.28
CA PHE A 61 -0.61 -1.50 -24.63
C PHE A 61 -1.16 -2.76 -25.34
N ARG A 62 -1.02 -3.95 -24.75
CA ARG A 62 -1.60 -5.18 -25.32
C ARG A 62 -3.00 -5.39 -24.76
N ARG A 63 -3.99 -4.95 -25.51
CA ARG A 63 -5.41 -5.27 -25.26
C ARG A 63 -5.65 -6.75 -25.56
N GLY A 64 -5.93 -7.54 -24.54
CA GLY A 64 -6.39 -8.92 -24.64
C GLY A 64 -7.50 -9.15 -23.62
N GLU A 65 -8.44 -10.00 -23.96
CA GLU A 65 -9.43 -10.46 -22.99
C GLU A 65 -8.82 -11.55 -22.14
N ALA A 66 -9.02 -11.48 -20.83
CA ALA A 66 -8.64 -12.54 -19.91
C ALA A 66 -9.63 -13.71 -20.02
N ALA A 67 -9.14 -14.91 -19.75
CA ALA A 67 -9.98 -16.10 -19.64
C ALA A 67 -11.09 -15.91 -18.59
N ALA A 68 -12.13 -16.73 -18.66
CA ALA A 68 -13.18 -16.71 -17.65
C ALA A 68 -12.57 -16.98 -16.27
N GLY A 69 -12.93 -16.16 -15.26
CA GLY A 69 -12.41 -16.32 -13.89
C GLY A 69 -10.99 -15.78 -13.65
N ALA A 70 -10.42 -15.00 -14.59
CA ALA A 70 -9.12 -14.39 -14.48
C ALA A 70 -9.16 -12.87 -14.79
N MET A 71 -8.11 -12.16 -14.45
CA MET A 71 -7.80 -10.79 -14.85
C MET A 71 -6.69 -10.79 -15.91
N THR A 72 -6.63 -9.77 -16.77
CA THR A 72 -5.40 -9.57 -17.55
C THR A 72 -4.20 -9.27 -16.62
N PRO A 73 -2.97 -9.56 -17.02
CA PRO A 73 -1.80 -9.21 -16.20
C PRO A 73 -1.73 -7.72 -15.86
N PHE A 74 -2.24 -6.85 -16.72
CA PHE A 74 -2.32 -5.41 -16.47
C PHE A 74 -3.42 -5.07 -15.45
N GLN A 75 -4.60 -5.68 -15.53
CA GLN A 75 -5.65 -5.54 -14.52
C GLN A 75 -5.17 -5.99 -13.15
N ALA A 76 -4.44 -7.10 -13.08
CA ALA A 76 -3.90 -7.60 -11.82
C ALA A 76 -2.90 -6.64 -11.18
N VAL A 77 -1.97 -6.07 -11.97
CA VAL A 77 -1.04 -5.07 -11.43
C VAL A 77 -1.75 -3.76 -11.06
N CYS A 78 -2.73 -3.31 -11.85
CA CYS A 78 -3.53 -2.14 -11.47
C CYS A 78 -4.33 -2.40 -10.19
N THR A 79 -4.84 -3.61 -9.98
CA THR A 79 -5.54 -3.96 -8.73
C THR A 79 -4.57 -4.00 -7.53
N ALA A 80 -3.34 -4.48 -7.71
CA ALA A 80 -2.33 -4.43 -6.68
C ALA A 80 -1.90 -2.98 -6.40
N LEU A 81 -1.62 -2.18 -7.44
CA LEU A 81 -1.33 -0.74 -7.30
C LEU A 81 -2.50 0.05 -6.70
N ALA A 82 -3.75 -0.35 -6.97
CA ALA A 82 -4.91 0.25 -6.33
C ALA A 82 -4.88 0.11 -4.81
N ALA A 83 -4.39 -1.01 -4.30
CA ALA A 83 -4.28 -1.26 -2.87
C ALA A 83 -3.07 -0.54 -2.26
N THR A 84 -1.93 -0.51 -2.95
CA THR A 84 -0.66 0.06 -2.44
C THR A 84 -0.56 1.56 -2.63
N VAL A 85 -0.91 2.08 -3.82
CA VAL A 85 -0.89 3.52 -4.11
C VAL A 85 -2.14 4.17 -3.52
N GLY A 86 -2.01 4.64 -2.30
CA GLY A 86 -3.11 5.15 -1.50
C GLY A 86 -2.71 6.35 -0.64
N THR A 87 -3.36 6.47 0.50
CA THR A 87 -3.06 7.53 1.48
C THR A 87 -1.65 7.44 2.06
N GLY A 88 -1.04 6.24 2.05
CA GLY A 88 0.34 6.01 2.49
C GLY A 88 1.38 6.82 1.72
N ASN A 89 1.18 6.98 0.41
CA ASN A 89 2.09 7.75 -0.47
C ASN A 89 2.02 9.26 -0.25
N ILE A 90 0.95 9.75 0.34
CA ILE A 90 0.70 11.19 0.59
C ILE A 90 0.90 11.48 2.08
N ALA A 91 0.01 11.02 2.93
CA ALA A 91 0.05 11.25 4.38
C ALA A 91 1.20 10.49 5.06
N GLY A 92 1.52 9.26 4.61
CA GLY A 92 2.61 8.46 5.16
C GLY A 92 3.98 9.08 4.93
N VAL A 93 4.22 9.63 3.74
CA VAL A 93 5.48 10.34 3.42
C VAL A 93 5.61 11.62 4.22
N ALA A 94 4.52 12.42 4.31
CA ALA A 94 4.48 13.62 5.13
C ALA A 94 4.80 13.32 6.61
N GLY A 95 4.16 12.28 7.17
CA GLY A 95 4.44 11.83 8.53
C GLY A 95 5.87 11.30 8.73
N ALA A 96 6.44 10.61 7.74
CA ALA A 96 7.84 10.17 7.80
C ALA A 96 8.81 11.36 7.85
N ILE A 97 8.59 12.37 7.02
CA ILE A 97 9.41 13.60 7.00
C ILE A 97 9.25 14.38 8.29
N ALA A 98 8.02 14.55 8.79
CA ALA A 98 7.76 15.32 10.00
C ALA A 98 8.40 14.71 11.26
N ILE A 99 8.34 13.39 11.41
CA ILE A 99 8.87 12.70 12.59
C ILE A 99 10.34 12.27 12.42
N GLY A 100 10.69 11.77 11.22
CA GLY A 100 12.02 11.21 10.93
C GLY A 100 12.98 12.20 10.24
N GLY A 101 12.50 13.39 9.89
CA GLY A 101 13.25 14.35 9.09
C GLY A 101 13.34 13.99 7.60
N PRO A 102 13.92 14.86 6.76
CA PRO A 102 14.08 14.61 5.32
C PRO A 102 14.81 13.31 5.00
N GLY A 103 15.73 12.89 5.87
CA GLY A 103 16.49 11.64 5.72
C GLY A 103 15.65 10.36 5.72
N ALA A 104 14.43 10.40 6.27
CA ALA A 104 13.50 9.29 6.21
C ALA A 104 13.22 8.85 4.76
N VAL A 105 13.25 9.79 3.80
CA VAL A 105 13.06 9.51 2.36
C VAL A 105 14.15 8.60 1.81
N PHE A 106 15.41 8.83 2.20
CA PHE A 106 16.53 7.95 1.81
C PHE A 106 16.31 6.50 2.29
N TRP A 107 15.87 6.33 3.53
CA TRP A 107 15.60 5.02 4.09
C TRP A 107 14.36 4.35 3.48
N MET A 108 13.37 5.13 3.03
CA MET A 108 12.27 4.63 2.20
C MET A 108 12.79 4.06 0.87
N TRP A 109 13.71 4.75 0.18
CA TRP A 109 14.30 4.26 -1.06
C TRP A 109 15.06 2.96 -0.86
N LEU A 110 15.87 2.89 0.21
CA LEU A 110 16.63 1.67 0.49
C LEU A 110 15.71 0.48 0.80
N SER A 111 14.67 0.70 1.61
CA SER A 111 13.68 -0.34 1.90
C SER A 111 12.94 -0.79 0.64
N ALA A 112 12.58 0.14 -0.25
CA ALA A 112 11.92 -0.18 -1.52
C ALA A 112 12.82 -0.98 -2.46
N LEU A 113 14.10 -0.63 -2.57
CA LEU A 113 15.05 -1.40 -3.39
C LEU A 113 15.13 -2.86 -2.95
N LEU A 114 15.16 -3.12 -1.64
CA LEU A 114 15.14 -4.49 -1.12
C LEU A 114 13.75 -5.12 -1.26
N GLY A 115 12.70 -4.33 -1.00
CA GLY A 115 11.30 -4.73 -1.14
C GLY A 115 10.91 -5.15 -2.55
N MET A 116 11.54 -4.58 -3.60
CA MET A 116 11.33 -5.02 -4.99
C MET A 116 11.62 -6.51 -5.17
N CYS A 117 12.68 -7.02 -4.53
CA CYS A 117 13.02 -8.44 -4.62
C CYS A 117 12.08 -9.31 -3.82
N THR A 118 11.64 -8.83 -2.65
CA THR A 118 10.62 -9.50 -1.83
C THR A 118 9.30 -9.60 -2.60
N LYS A 119 8.81 -8.49 -3.15
CA LYS A 119 7.58 -8.46 -3.93
C LYS A 119 7.66 -9.34 -5.18
N PHE A 120 8.82 -9.36 -5.86
CA PHE A 120 9.07 -10.29 -6.96
C PHE A 120 8.88 -11.75 -6.53
N ALA A 121 9.44 -12.13 -5.39
CA ALA A 121 9.31 -13.48 -4.85
C ALA A 121 7.87 -13.82 -4.48
N GLU A 122 7.18 -12.94 -3.75
CA GLU A 122 5.77 -13.07 -3.36
C GLU A 122 4.88 -13.30 -4.57
N VAL A 123 4.99 -12.46 -5.59
CA VAL A 123 4.19 -12.55 -6.82
C VAL A 123 4.51 -13.82 -7.60
N THR A 124 5.80 -14.18 -7.72
CA THR A 124 6.23 -15.40 -8.40
C THR A 124 5.65 -16.64 -7.72
N LEU A 125 5.74 -16.72 -6.39
CA LEU A 125 5.20 -17.83 -5.60
C LEU A 125 3.67 -17.88 -5.68
N ALA A 126 3.00 -16.74 -5.61
CA ALA A 126 1.54 -16.67 -5.66
C ALA A 126 0.97 -17.16 -6.98
N VAL A 127 1.63 -16.86 -8.11
CA VAL A 127 1.22 -17.37 -9.43
C VAL A 127 1.62 -18.85 -9.61
N HIS A 128 2.75 -19.27 -9.04
CA HIS A 128 3.21 -20.67 -9.16
C HIS A 128 2.32 -21.65 -8.38
N PHE A 129 1.94 -21.29 -7.17
CA PHE A 129 1.18 -22.14 -6.26
C PHE A 129 -0.33 -21.85 -6.22
N ARG A 130 -0.84 -21.03 -7.13
CA ARG A 130 -2.27 -20.70 -7.19
C ARG A 130 -3.14 -21.91 -7.53
N GLU A 131 -4.40 -21.80 -7.19
CA GLU A 131 -5.44 -22.79 -7.49
C GLU A 131 -6.57 -22.17 -8.31
N THR A 132 -7.50 -23.02 -8.75
CA THR A 132 -8.77 -22.57 -9.32
C THR A 132 -9.87 -22.93 -8.32
N ASN A 133 -10.69 -21.96 -7.92
CA ASN A 133 -11.76 -22.19 -6.96
C ASN A 133 -12.99 -22.87 -7.62
N ALA A 134 -13.99 -23.21 -6.80
CA ALA A 134 -15.21 -23.85 -7.25
C ALA A 134 -16.04 -23.02 -8.27
N LYS A 135 -15.73 -21.71 -8.42
CA LYS A 135 -16.36 -20.84 -9.43
C LYS A 135 -15.55 -20.70 -10.71
N GLY A 136 -14.44 -21.42 -10.83
CA GLY A 136 -13.52 -21.32 -11.97
C GLY A 136 -12.62 -20.09 -11.93
N GLU A 137 -12.52 -19.36 -10.78
CA GLU A 137 -11.65 -18.20 -10.64
C GLU A 137 -10.26 -18.61 -10.16
N LEU A 138 -9.24 -17.92 -10.66
CA LEU A 138 -7.87 -18.07 -10.16
C LEU A 138 -7.74 -17.44 -8.77
N VAL A 139 -7.18 -18.21 -7.83
CA VAL A 139 -6.99 -17.81 -6.43
C VAL A 139 -5.58 -18.17 -5.97
N GLY A 140 -4.93 -17.26 -5.27
CA GLY A 140 -3.56 -17.44 -4.78
C GLY A 140 -3.22 -16.38 -3.75
N GLY A 141 -1.93 -16.32 -3.40
CA GLY A 141 -1.41 -15.45 -2.35
C GLY A 141 -0.71 -16.25 -1.27
N PRO A 142 -0.30 -15.62 -0.15
CA PRO A 142 0.46 -16.27 0.91
C PRO A 142 -0.18 -17.55 1.44
N MET A 143 -1.48 -17.55 1.67
CA MET A 143 -2.20 -18.73 2.16
C MET A 143 -2.08 -19.92 1.20
N TYR A 144 -2.05 -19.69 -0.11
CA TYR A 144 -1.94 -20.76 -1.09
C TYR A 144 -0.51 -21.27 -1.29
N TYR A 145 0.51 -20.38 -1.32
CA TYR A 145 1.87 -20.89 -1.42
C TYR A 145 2.39 -21.49 -0.12
N ILE A 146 1.83 -21.12 1.05
CA ILE A 146 2.05 -21.85 2.30
C ILE A 146 1.40 -23.23 2.20
N LYS A 147 0.13 -23.28 1.77
CA LYS A 147 -0.62 -24.54 1.66
C LYS A 147 0.04 -25.53 0.70
N ASN A 148 0.45 -25.06 -0.48
CA ASN A 148 0.91 -25.91 -1.58
C ASN A 148 2.43 -26.07 -1.66
N GLY A 149 3.18 -25.15 -1.07
CA GLY A 149 4.65 -25.12 -1.14
C GLY A 149 5.34 -25.63 0.11
N LEU A 150 4.70 -25.57 1.28
CA LEU A 150 5.29 -25.99 2.55
C LEU A 150 4.69 -27.31 3.05
N SER A 151 5.42 -27.96 3.96
CA SER A 151 4.96 -29.19 4.60
C SER A 151 3.75 -28.96 5.50
N LYS A 152 3.03 -30.06 5.85
CA LYS A 152 1.82 -30.01 6.68
C LYS A 152 2.02 -29.27 8.01
N ASN A 153 3.22 -29.32 8.58
CA ASN A 153 3.54 -28.66 9.85
C ASN A 153 3.48 -27.13 9.80
N TRP A 154 3.48 -26.53 8.61
CA TRP A 154 3.45 -25.09 8.42
C TRP A 154 2.07 -24.54 8.02
N GLN A 155 1.05 -25.42 7.87
CA GLN A 155 -0.27 -25.03 7.37
C GLN A 155 -0.99 -24.00 8.27
N TRP A 156 -0.70 -23.99 9.57
CA TRP A 156 -1.22 -23.01 10.51
C TRP A 156 -0.86 -21.57 10.16
N LEU A 157 0.29 -21.36 9.49
CA LEU A 157 0.68 -20.02 9.00
C LEU A 157 -0.29 -19.48 7.94
N ALA A 158 -0.84 -20.36 7.08
CA ALA A 158 -1.82 -19.97 6.07
C ALA A 158 -3.13 -19.49 6.70
N VAL A 159 -3.54 -20.17 7.77
CA VAL A 159 -4.73 -19.78 8.56
C VAL A 159 -4.50 -18.46 9.26
N LEU A 160 -3.34 -18.28 9.92
CA LEU A 160 -2.99 -17.03 10.60
C LEU A 160 -2.93 -15.86 9.61
N PHE A 161 -2.26 -16.04 8.47
CA PHE A 161 -2.22 -15.00 7.43
C PHE A 161 -3.63 -14.56 7.03
N SER A 162 -4.49 -15.54 6.74
CA SER A 162 -5.85 -15.27 6.30
C SER A 162 -6.71 -14.62 7.38
N LEU A 163 -6.55 -15.03 8.64
CA LEU A 163 -7.24 -14.45 9.79
C LEU A 163 -6.86 -12.98 9.98
N PHE A 164 -5.55 -12.71 10.03
CA PHE A 164 -5.04 -11.34 10.15
C PHE A 164 -5.48 -10.48 8.96
N GLY A 165 -5.47 -11.04 7.74
CA GLY A 165 -5.95 -10.37 6.54
C GLY A 165 -7.41 -9.95 6.64
N VAL A 166 -8.30 -10.84 7.09
CA VAL A 166 -9.73 -10.53 7.28
C VAL A 166 -9.94 -9.43 8.32
N LEU A 167 -9.12 -9.39 9.38
CA LEU A 167 -9.23 -8.36 10.42
C LEU A 167 -8.65 -7.00 9.95
N ALA A 168 -7.52 -7.02 9.24
CA ALA A 168 -6.88 -5.80 8.75
C ALA A 168 -7.72 -5.05 7.71
N VAL A 169 -8.43 -5.77 6.82
CA VAL A 169 -9.12 -5.13 5.68
C VAL A 169 -10.25 -4.18 6.11
N PHE A 170 -10.92 -4.43 7.21
CA PHE A 170 -12.01 -3.57 7.69
C PHE A 170 -11.50 -2.20 8.15
N GLY A 171 -10.37 -2.16 8.83
CA GLY A 171 -9.74 -0.91 9.27
C GLY A 171 -8.86 -0.30 8.19
N THR A 172 -7.67 -0.87 7.95
CA THR A 172 -6.67 -0.32 7.02
C THR A 172 -7.20 -0.22 5.58
N GLY A 173 -7.94 -1.23 5.14
CA GLY A 173 -8.46 -1.31 3.77
C GLY A 173 -9.70 -0.48 3.50
N ASN A 174 -10.54 -0.18 4.50
CA ASN A 174 -11.82 0.50 4.28
C ASN A 174 -12.03 1.72 5.18
N ALA A 175 -12.23 1.51 6.50
CA ALA A 175 -12.65 2.60 7.39
C ALA A 175 -11.67 3.78 7.37
N THR A 176 -10.37 3.51 7.42
CA THR A 176 -9.30 4.49 7.33
C THR A 176 -9.33 5.25 5.99
N GLN A 177 -9.50 4.54 4.89
CA GLN A 177 -9.54 5.13 3.56
C GLN A 177 -10.78 6.02 3.40
N THR A 178 -11.93 5.56 3.89
CA THR A 178 -13.16 6.35 3.89
C THR A 178 -13.03 7.61 4.73
N ASN A 179 -12.43 7.51 5.92
CA ASN A 179 -12.14 8.66 6.77
C ASN A 179 -11.24 9.69 6.04
N THR A 180 -10.22 9.22 5.31
CA THR A 180 -9.37 10.11 4.52
C THR A 180 -10.12 10.78 3.37
N ILE A 181 -11.05 10.09 2.70
CA ILE A 181 -11.92 10.71 1.68
C ILE A 181 -12.72 11.83 2.32
N VAL A 182 -13.36 11.56 3.46
CA VAL A 182 -14.16 12.54 4.19
C VAL A 182 -13.32 13.75 4.59
N ALA A 183 -12.16 13.52 5.21
CA ALA A 183 -11.26 14.60 5.61
C ALA A 183 -10.79 15.47 4.42
N ALA A 184 -10.51 14.86 3.27
CA ALA A 184 -10.12 15.59 2.08
C ALA A 184 -11.26 16.44 1.50
N VAL A 185 -12.47 15.90 1.48
CA VAL A 185 -13.67 16.63 1.01
C VAL A 185 -14.04 17.73 1.96
N ASP A 186 -14.01 17.47 3.29
CA ASP A 186 -14.27 18.47 4.33
C ASP A 186 -13.30 19.65 4.22
N SER A 187 -12.00 19.35 4.08
CA SER A 187 -10.97 20.37 3.89
C SER A 187 -11.28 21.27 2.67
N ALA A 188 -11.68 20.66 1.56
CA ALA A 188 -12.06 21.42 0.36
C ALA A 188 -13.32 22.27 0.58
N LEU A 189 -14.37 21.71 1.20
CA LEU A 189 -15.62 22.42 1.48
C LEU A 189 -15.41 23.62 2.41
N LEU A 190 -14.58 23.45 3.44
CA LEU A 190 -14.24 24.51 4.39
C LEU A 190 -13.38 25.60 3.74
N SER A 191 -12.38 25.21 2.91
CA SER A 191 -11.52 26.16 2.19
C SER A 191 -12.31 27.10 1.26
N PHE A 192 -13.41 26.62 0.69
CA PHE A 192 -14.27 27.42 -0.17
C PHE A 192 -15.46 28.06 0.58
N GLY A 193 -15.57 27.89 1.91
CA GLY A 193 -16.65 28.46 2.72
C GLY A 193 -18.05 27.92 2.37
N LEU A 194 -18.13 26.73 1.75
CA LEU A 194 -19.39 26.13 1.31
C LEU A 194 -20.21 25.57 2.48
N ILE A 195 -19.56 25.11 3.54
CA ILE A 195 -20.18 24.60 4.75
C ILE A 195 -19.43 25.18 5.95
N ASN A 196 -20.14 25.92 6.81
CA ASN A 196 -19.61 26.53 8.05
C ASN A 196 -20.29 26.00 9.31
N ASN A 197 -21.15 24.98 9.20
CA ASN A 197 -21.92 24.43 10.29
C ASN A 197 -21.56 22.96 10.53
N GLU A 198 -21.05 22.62 11.72
CA GLU A 198 -20.66 21.27 12.10
C GLU A 198 -21.79 20.23 11.97
N GLN A 199 -23.04 20.60 12.29
CA GLN A 199 -24.17 19.69 12.14
C GLN A 199 -24.47 19.37 10.68
N LEU A 200 -24.32 20.36 9.79
CA LEU A 200 -24.48 20.13 8.35
C LEU A 200 -23.35 19.29 7.79
N LEU A 201 -22.11 19.53 8.24
CA LEU A 201 -20.95 18.76 7.87
C LEU A 201 -21.10 17.28 8.27
N SER A 202 -21.54 17.00 9.50
CA SER A 202 -21.79 15.62 9.97
C SER A 202 -22.85 14.89 9.13
N LYS A 203 -23.93 15.57 8.74
CA LYS A 203 -24.96 14.99 7.84
C LYS A 203 -24.40 14.73 6.45
N PHE A 204 -23.58 15.64 5.94
CA PHE A 204 -22.91 15.50 4.66
C PHE A 204 -21.96 14.30 4.68
N ASN A 205 -21.17 14.14 5.73
CA ASN A 205 -20.23 13.02 5.89
C ASN A 205 -20.94 11.67 5.96
N LEU A 206 -22.11 11.60 6.63
CA LEU A 206 -22.96 10.42 6.60
C LEU A 206 -23.43 10.10 5.17
N ALA A 207 -23.92 11.11 4.44
CA ALA A 207 -24.37 10.92 3.06
C ALA A 207 -23.22 10.49 2.14
N LEU A 208 -22.03 11.06 2.33
CA LEU A 208 -20.81 10.67 1.61
C LEU A 208 -20.40 9.23 1.93
N GLY A 209 -20.44 8.82 3.20
CA GLY A 209 -20.18 7.44 3.62
C GLY A 209 -21.15 6.44 2.98
N VAL A 210 -22.44 6.77 2.91
CA VAL A 210 -23.44 5.95 2.22
C VAL A 210 -23.15 5.88 0.72
N LEU A 211 -22.81 7.00 0.09
CA LEU A 211 -22.43 7.03 -1.34
C LEU A 211 -21.22 6.13 -1.62
N ILE A 212 -20.16 6.25 -0.81
CA ILE A 212 -18.95 5.40 -0.92
C ILE A 212 -19.34 3.93 -0.74
N SER A 213 -20.13 3.60 0.27
CA SER A 213 -20.60 2.24 0.54
C SER A 213 -21.33 1.65 -0.68
N VAL A 214 -22.24 2.39 -1.29
CA VAL A 214 -22.95 1.97 -2.50
C VAL A 214 -22.01 1.75 -3.68
N LEU A 215 -21.09 2.69 -3.94
CA LEU A 215 -20.11 2.58 -5.03
C LEU A 215 -19.18 1.38 -4.83
N VAL A 216 -18.69 1.16 -3.62
CA VAL A 216 -17.87 0.00 -3.26
C VAL A 216 -18.65 -1.30 -3.48
N ALA A 217 -19.88 -1.39 -2.99
CA ALA A 217 -20.74 -2.56 -3.17
C ALA A 217 -20.98 -2.86 -4.66
N LEU A 218 -21.29 -1.85 -5.46
CA LEU A 218 -21.51 -1.98 -6.89
C LEU A 218 -20.29 -2.57 -7.62
N VAL A 219 -19.08 -2.18 -7.23
CA VAL A 219 -17.85 -2.70 -7.86
C VAL A 219 -17.54 -4.10 -7.34
N LEU A 220 -17.48 -4.29 -6.02
CA LEU A 220 -17.04 -5.55 -5.42
C LEU A 220 -18.00 -6.72 -5.71
N LEU A 221 -19.31 -6.49 -5.65
CA LEU A 221 -20.32 -7.53 -5.97
C LEU A 221 -20.27 -7.97 -7.44
N GLY A 222 -19.67 -7.18 -8.32
CA GLY A 222 -19.39 -7.54 -9.70
C GLY A 222 -18.21 -8.51 -9.88
N GLY A 223 -17.52 -8.87 -8.79
CA GLY A 223 -16.42 -9.84 -8.77
C GLY A 223 -15.12 -9.33 -9.41
N ILE A 224 -14.17 -10.26 -9.56
CA ILE A 224 -12.79 -9.93 -9.96
C ILE A 224 -12.69 -9.20 -11.30
N LYS A 225 -13.55 -9.51 -12.28
CA LYS A 225 -13.56 -8.84 -13.58
C LYS A 225 -13.92 -7.37 -13.46
N ARG A 226 -14.93 -7.04 -12.66
CA ARG A 226 -15.36 -5.66 -12.46
C ARG A 226 -14.32 -4.87 -11.66
N ILE A 227 -13.74 -5.47 -10.61
CA ILE A 227 -12.65 -4.87 -9.84
C ILE A 227 -11.50 -4.54 -10.79
N GLY A 228 -11.00 -5.51 -11.58
CA GLY A 228 -9.93 -5.29 -12.55
C GLY A 228 -10.26 -4.23 -13.60
N SER A 229 -11.49 -4.21 -14.13
CA SER A 229 -11.90 -3.21 -15.14
C SER A 229 -12.02 -1.79 -14.58
N VAL A 230 -12.35 -1.63 -13.29
CA VAL A 230 -12.38 -0.32 -12.63
C VAL A 230 -10.95 0.13 -12.31
N THR A 231 -10.14 -0.74 -11.71
CA THR A 231 -8.78 -0.38 -11.29
C THR A 231 -7.86 -0.10 -12.47
N GLU A 232 -7.98 -0.81 -13.60
CA GLU A 232 -7.17 -0.54 -14.82
C GLU A 232 -7.39 0.85 -15.43
N LYS A 233 -8.53 1.49 -15.13
CA LYS A 233 -8.83 2.87 -15.57
C LYS A 233 -8.49 3.89 -14.49
N LEU A 234 -8.89 3.58 -13.25
CA LEU A 234 -8.74 4.50 -12.13
C LEU A 234 -7.28 4.72 -11.75
N VAL A 235 -6.47 3.64 -11.68
CA VAL A 235 -5.08 3.72 -11.22
C VAL A 235 -4.19 4.54 -12.16
N PRO A 236 -4.17 4.30 -13.49
CA PRO A 236 -3.38 5.16 -14.38
C PRO A 236 -3.85 6.61 -14.38
N PHE A 237 -5.16 6.86 -14.28
CA PHE A 237 -5.72 8.21 -14.21
C PHE A 237 -5.23 8.96 -12.96
N MET A 238 -5.42 8.36 -11.78
CA MET A 238 -5.02 8.98 -10.51
C MET A 238 -3.51 9.19 -10.42
N ALA A 239 -2.71 8.19 -10.86
CA ALA A 239 -1.26 8.29 -10.85
C ALA A 239 -0.78 9.39 -11.79
N LEU A 240 -1.32 9.46 -13.02
CA LEU A 240 -0.96 10.49 -13.99
C LEU A 240 -1.30 11.89 -13.48
N LEU A 241 -2.51 12.07 -12.93
CA LEU A 241 -2.94 13.36 -12.37
C LEU A 241 -1.98 13.80 -11.25
N TYR A 242 -1.67 12.90 -10.32
CA TYR A 242 -0.76 13.21 -9.22
C TYR A 242 0.67 13.52 -9.69
N ILE A 243 1.20 12.70 -10.59
CA ILE A 243 2.55 12.90 -11.16
C ILE A 243 2.65 14.25 -11.88
N LEU A 244 1.66 14.63 -12.68
CA LEU A 244 1.67 15.90 -13.39
C LEU A 244 1.65 17.09 -12.43
N LEU A 245 0.80 17.06 -11.40
CA LEU A 245 0.75 18.10 -10.38
C LEU A 245 2.08 18.19 -9.62
N ALA A 246 2.65 17.06 -9.21
CA ALA A 246 3.92 17.04 -8.49
C ALA A 246 5.10 17.52 -9.34
N ILE A 247 5.17 17.13 -10.61
CA ILE A 247 6.19 17.63 -11.54
C ILE A 247 6.07 19.14 -11.70
N GLY A 248 4.87 19.70 -11.77
CA GLY A 248 4.66 21.15 -11.86
C GLY A 248 5.22 21.89 -10.65
N VAL A 249 5.05 21.38 -9.42
CA VAL A 249 5.69 21.95 -8.21
C VAL A 249 7.22 21.90 -8.33
N ILE A 250 7.76 20.75 -8.73
CA ILE A 250 9.20 20.54 -8.84
C ILE A 250 9.80 21.50 -9.91
N VAL A 251 9.12 21.67 -11.03
CA VAL A 251 9.55 22.59 -12.09
C VAL A 251 9.48 24.05 -11.62
N ALA A 252 8.41 24.43 -10.90
CA ALA A 252 8.28 25.78 -10.35
C ALA A 252 9.41 26.11 -9.35
N HIS A 253 9.86 25.10 -8.58
CA HIS A 253 10.90 25.22 -7.56
C HIS A 253 12.19 24.48 -7.91
N TRP A 254 12.54 24.35 -9.20
CA TRP A 254 13.67 23.53 -9.65
C TRP A 254 15.01 23.92 -9.03
N GLN A 255 15.19 25.18 -8.64
CA GLN A 255 16.41 25.65 -7.98
C GLN A 255 16.60 25.05 -6.57
N ALA A 256 15.52 24.67 -5.89
CA ALA A 256 15.57 24.02 -4.57
C ALA A 256 15.94 22.55 -4.66
N VAL A 257 15.74 21.88 -5.79
CA VAL A 257 15.91 20.44 -5.96
C VAL A 257 17.30 19.93 -5.51
N PRO A 258 18.44 20.53 -5.93
CA PRO A 258 19.75 20.06 -5.49
C PRO A 258 19.94 20.14 -3.98
N GLN A 259 19.46 21.23 -3.36
CA GLN A 259 19.53 21.41 -1.92
C GLN A 259 18.65 20.40 -1.17
N VAL A 260 17.45 20.12 -1.68
CA VAL A 260 16.53 19.11 -1.11
C VAL A 260 17.17 17.73 -1.12
N PHE A 261 17.77 17.31 -2.25
CA PHE A 261 18.51 16.05 -2.28
C PHE A 261 19.68 16.03 -1.28
N SER A 262 20.44 17.12 -1.19
CA SER A 262 21.49 17.25 -0.17
C SER A 262 20.93 17.08 1.24
N CYS A 263 19.79 17.71 1.57
CA CYS A 263 19.12 17.57 2.86
C CYS A 263 18.65 16.13 3.13
N ILE A 264 18.14 15.43 2.10
CA ILE A 264 17.73 14.02 2.22
C ILE A 264 18.95 13.15 2.56
N PHE A 265 20.04 13.25 1.81
CA PHE A 265 21.24 12.45 2.05
C PHE A 265 21.91 12.81 3.37
N GLN A 266 22.07 14.09 3.69
CA GLN A 266 22.65 14.53 4.96
C GLN A 266 21.77 14.13 6.14
N GLY A 267 20.45 14.34 6.02
CA GLY A 267 19.48 14.00 7.04
C GLY A 267 19.34 12.48 7.30
N ALA A 268 19.71 11.63 6.36
CA ALA A 268 19.71 10.19 6.57
C ALA A 268 20.71 9.73 7.63
N PHE A 269 21.85 10.42 7.71
CA PHE A 269 22.97 10.06 8.62
C PHE A 269 23.16 11.06 9.76
N ASN A 270 22.73 12.31 9.56
CA ASN A 270 22.79 13.37 10.57
C ASN A 270 21.50 14.22 10.54
N PRO A 271 20.36 13.67 10.98
CA PRO A 271 19.07 14.37 10.91
C PRO A 271 19.07 15.65 11.77
N ALA A 272 19.81 15.70 12.86
CA ALA A 272 19.90 16.89 13.71
C ALA A 272 20.40 18.12 12.95
N ALA A 273 21.33 17.94 12.00
CA ALA A 273 21.90 19.02 11.22
C ALA A 273 20.89 19.69 10.27
N VAL A 274 19.87 18.96 9.82
CA VAL A 274 18.87 19.44 8.84
C VAL A 274 17.51 19.77 9.48
N THR A 275 17.30 19.39 10.75
CA THR A 275 16.03 19.60 11.47
C THR A 275 16.17 20.56 12.66
N GLY A 276 17.30 21.28 12.75
CA GLY A 276 17.58 22.17 13.89
C GLY A 276 17.68 21.44 15.23
N GLY A 277 18.11 20.18 15.22
CA GLY A 277 18.26 19.36 16.43
C GLY A 277 17.00 18.62 16.89
N VAL A 278 15.83 18.89 16.30
CA VAL A 278 14.56 18.26 16.71
C VAL A 278 14.57 16.76 16.49
N VAL A 279 15.06 16.30 15.33
CA VAL A 279 15.27 14.87 15.08
C VAL A 279 16.71 14.51 15.43
N GLY A 280 16.90 14.10 16.68
CA GLY A 280 18.24 13.85 17.23
C GLY A 280 18.89 12.53 16.84
N SER A 281 18.15 11.58 16.24
CA SER A 281 18.62 10.22 16.03
C SER A 281 18.49 9.77 14.57
N CYS A 282 19.61 9.37 13.98
CA CYS A 282 19.66 8.67 12.70
C CYS A 282 18.79 7.39 12.71
N PHE A 283 18.73 6.70 13.85
CA PHE A 283 17.88 5.53 14.02
C PHE A 283 16.38 5.87 13.88
N LEU A 284 15.94 7.00 14.39
CA LEU A 284 14.53 7.45 14.23
C LEU A 284 14.21 7.72 12.76
N SER A 285 15.11 8.39 12.03
CA SER A 285 14.98 8.62 10.59
C SER A 285 14.88 7.32 9.82
N LEU A 286 15.77 6.35 10.10
CA LEU A 286 15.74 5.01 9.53
C LEU A 286 14.41 4.30 9.84
N GLN A 287 14.03 4.26 11.12
CA GLN A 287 12.81 3.58 11.55
C GLN A 287 11.57 4.13 10.84
N LYS A 288 11.41 5.44 10.82
CA LYS A 288 10.25 6.07 10.19
C LYS A 288 10.27 5.91 8.66
N GLY A 289 11.44 6.02 8.04
CA GLY A 289 11.58 5.82 6.59
C GLY A 289 11.26 4.39 6.17
N VAL A 290 11.87 3.39 6.82
CA VAL A 290 11.64 1.98 6.50
C VAL A 290 10.20 1.58 6.78
N ALA A 291 9.64 1.92 7.96
CA ALA A 291 8.28 1.55 8.33
C ALA A 291 7.25 2.13 7.34
N ARG A 292 7.39 3.41 6.97
CA ARG A 292 6.46 4.05 6.03
C ARG A 292 6.67 3.60 4.58
N GLY A 293 7.90 3.26 4.18
CA GLY A 293 8.18 2.63 2.89
C GLY A 293 7.48 1.28 2.75
N ILE A 294 7.62 0.39 3.74
CA ILE A 294 6.98 -0.92 3.77
C ILE A 294 5.45 -0.79 3.82
N PHE A 295 4.94 0.12 4.65
CA PHE A 295 3.50 0.37 4.76
C PHE A 295 2.90 0.82 3.41
N SER A 296 3.63 1.63 2.63
CA SER A 296 3.18 2.11 1.33
C SER A 296 3.18 0.99 0.28
N ASN A 297 4.33 0.33 0.05
CA ASN A 297 4.49 -0.63 -1.03
C ASN A 297 4.07 -2.07 -0.69
N GLU A 298 3.74 -2.35 0.57
CA GLU A 298 3.30 -3.66 1.07
C GLU A 298 4.28 -4.82 0.77
N ALA A 299 5.56 -4.53 0.47
CA ALA A 299 6.55 -5.58 0.25
C ALA A 299 6.92 -6.27 1.56
N GLY A 300 6.74 -7.57 1.62
CA GLY A 300 6.88 -8.36 2.84
C GLY A 300 5.57 -8.61 3.58
N LEU A 301 4.47 -7.91 3.23
CA LEU A 301 3.14 -8.19 3.77
C LEU A 301 2.43 -9.33 3.00
N GLY A 302 2.78 -9.55 1.73
CA GLY A 302 2.20 -10.60 0.89
C GLY A 302 0.88 -10.25 0.23
N THR A 303 0.23 -9.17 0.62
CA THR A 303 -1.11 -8.76 0.20
C THR A 303 -1.25 -8.57 -1.30
N GLY A 304 -0.38 -7.79 -1.93
CA GLY A 304 -0.40 -7.52 -3.36
C GLY A 304 -0.30 -8.78 -4.23
N SER A 305 0.37 -9.83 -3.73
CA SER A 305 0.49 -11.11 -4.43
C SER A 305 -0.86 -11.80 -4.66
N ILE A 306 -1.89 -11.49 -3.87
CA ILE A 306 -3.26 -12.00 -4.00
C ILE A 306 -3.90 -11.52 -5.31
N ALA A 307 -3.74 -10.22 -5.63
CA ALA A 307 -4.23 -9.67 -6.90
C ALA A 307 -3.46 -10.25 -8.09
N HIS A 308 -2.13 -10.33 -7.99
CA HIS A 308 -1.29 -10.88 -9.04
C HIS A 308 -1.56 -12.36 -9.34
N ALA A 309 -2.00 -13.14 -8.35
CA ALA A 309 -2.38 -14.53 -8.55
C ALA A 309 -3.60 -14.69 -9.46
N CYS A 310 -4.47 -13.67 -9.54
CA CYS A 310 -5.64 -13.66 -10.43
C CYS A 310 -5.28 -13.38 -11.91
N ALA A 311 -4.00 -13.09 -12.23
CA ALA A 311 -3.56 -12.76 -13.58
C ALA A 311 -3.63 -13.96 -14.54
N ASP A 312 -4.18 -13.78 -15.74
CA ASP A 312 -4.14 -14.75 -16.80
C ASP A 312 -2.74 -14.84 -17.41
N THR A 313 -1.89 -15.60 -16.77
CA THR A 313 -0.51 -15.86 -17.20
C THR A 313 -0.07 -17.26 -16.84
N ARG A 314 0.73 -17.88 -17.72
CA ARG A 314 1.34 -19.20 -17.47
C ARG A 314 2.77 -19.07 -16.94
N GLN A 315 3.29 -17.85 -16.80
CA GLN A 315 4.70 -17.63 -16.44
C GLN A 315 4.81 -16.85 -15.13
N PRO A 316 5.02 -17.54 -13.98
CA PRO A 316 5.11 -16.92 -12.67
C PRO A 316 6.15 -15.80 -12.58
N VAL A 317 7.37 -16.06 -13.10
CA VAL A 317 8.49 -15.10 -13.09
C VAL A 317 8.16 -13.83 -13.87
N GLN A 318 7.41 -13.96 -14.98
CA GLN A 318 7.01 -12.79 -15.76
C GLN A 318 6.06 -11.90 -14.97
N GLN A 319 5.14 -12.49 -14.20
CA GLN A 319 4.26 -11.74 -13.30
C GLN A 319 5.07 -11.17 -12.12
N GLY A 320 6.09 -11.88 -11.64
CA GLY A 320 7.00 -11.37 -10.61
C GLY A 320 7.67 -10.04 -10.98
N PHE A 321 8.01 -9.82 -12.25
CA PHE A 321 8.57 -8.54 -12.70
C PHE A 321 7.59 -7.38 -12.57
N PHE A 322 6.28 -7.62 -12.62
CA PHE A 322 5.30 -6.58 -12.30
C PHE A 322 5.34 -6.19 -10.82
N GLY A 323 5.72 -7.12 -9.92
CA GLY A 323 5.94 -6.78 -8.51
C GLY A 323 7.12 -5.81 -8.31
N ILE A 324 8.20 -5.95 -9.09
CA ILE A 324 9.30 -4.95 -9.11
C ILE A 324 8.78 -3.59 -9.59
N PHE A 325 8.01 -3.58 -10.68
CA PHE A 325 7.41 -2.37 -11.23
C PHE A 325 6.44 -1.69 -10.23
N GLU A 326 5.63 -2.47 -9.52
CA GLU A 326 4.70 -1.99 -8.50
C GLU A 326 5.42 -1.21 -7.40
N VAL A 327 6.44 -1.79 -6.77
CA VAL A 327 7.22 -1.14 -5.70
C VAL A 327 7.97 0.09 -6.23
N PHE A 328 8.47 0.05 -7.47
CA PHE A 328 9.09 1.20 -8.11
C PHE A 328 8.10 2.35 -8.29
N MET A 329 6.93 2.07 -8.84
CA MET A 329 5.89 3.10 -9.05
C MET A 329 5.40 3.69 -7.74
N ASP A 330 5.14 2.84 -6.75
CA ASP A 330 4.65 3.26 -5.44
C ASP A 330 5.67 4.13 -4.69
N THR A 331 6.84 3.58 -4.39
CA THR A 331 7.76 4.20 -3.44
C THR A 331 8.84 5.04 -4.13
N ILE A 332 9.52 4.49 -5.15
CA ILE A 332 10.60 5.24 -5.80
C ILE A 332 10.05 6.42 -6.61
N LEU A 333 8.90 6.28 -7.24
CA LEU A 333 8.33 7.37 -8.02
C LEU A 333 7.37 8.23 -7.17
N ILE A 334 6.23 7.68 -6.73
CA ILE A 334 5.15 8.51 -6.13
C ILE A 334 5.55 9.06 -4.78
N CYS A 335 6.12 8.25 -3.86
CA CYS A 335 6.57 8.77 -2.57
C CYS A 335 7.71 9.80 -2.71
N THR A 336 8.62 9.63 -3.68
CA THR A 336 9.67 10.62 -3.97
C THR A 336 9.06 11.93 -4.45
N LEU A 337 8.09 11.88 -5.36
CA LEU A 337 7.39 13.08 -5.82
C LEU A 337 6.71 13.81 -4.68
N THR A 338 6.03 13.08 -3.77
CA THR A 338 5.44 13.66 -2.56
C THR A 338 6.48 14.35 -1.68
N ALA A 339 7.62 13.68 -1.44
CA ALA A 339 8.71 14.25 -0.65
C ALA A 339 9.26 15.53 -1.29
N LEU A 340 9.44 15.53 -2.61
CA LEU A 340 9.90 16.72 -3.34
C LEU A 340 8.87 17.85 -3.32
N VAL A 341 7.57 17.54 -3.43
CA VAL A 341 6.49 18.55 -3.27
C VAL A 341 6.61 19.23 -1.91
N ILE A 342 6.72 18.47 -0.83
CA ILE A 342 6.83 19.01 0.54
C ILE A 342 8.12 19.84 0.70
N LEU A 343 9.25 19.28 0.30
CA LEU A 343 10.56 19.88 0.62
C LEU A 343 10.98 21.01 -0.34
N CYS A 344 10.51 20.99 -1.61
CA CYS A 344 10.85 22.05 -2.57
C CYS A 344 9.91 23.26 -2.48
N SER A 345 8.66 23.08 -2.03
CA SER A 345 7.67 24.16 -1.94
C SER A 345 7.99 25.24 -0.89
N GLY A 346 8.91 24.93 0.03
CA GLY A 346 9.30 25.87 1.12
C GLY A 346 8.28 25.94 2.27
N VAL A 347 7.29 25.06 2.29
CA VAL A 347 6.33 24.98 3.40
C VAL A 347 7.06 24.57 4.69
N PRO A 348 6.84 25.26 5.81
CA PRO A 348 7.48 24.94 7.07
C PRO A 348 7.02 23.56 7.57
N VAL A 349 7.97 22.69 7.85
CA VAL A 349 7.71 21.37 8.43
C VAL A 349 7.86 21.47 9.95
N ALA A 350 6.79 21.19 10.67
CA ALA A 350 6.83 21.11 12.14
C ALA A 350 7.45 19.76 12.56
N TYR A 351 8.78 19.70 12.56
CA TYR A 351 9.49 18.49 12.97
C TYR A 351 9.15 18.06 14.40
N GLY A 352 9.06 16.75 14.62
CA GLY A 352 8.67 16.15 15.90
C GLY A 352 7.16 16.08 16.14
N GLN A 353 6.34 16.69 15.29
CA GLN A 353 4.88 16.65 15.38
C GLN A 353 4.30 15.73 14.31
N ALA A 354 3.31 14.93 14.70
CA ALA A 354 2.59 14.08 13.74
C ALA A 354 1.79 14.97 12.76
N THR A 355 1.87 14.63 11.48
CA THR A 355 1.10 15.27 10.41
C THR A 355 0.62 14.23 9.42
N GLY A 356 -0.40 14.56 8.67
CA GLY A 356 -1.01 13.72 7.65
C GLY A 356 -0.89 14.32 6.24
N ALA A 357 -1.95 14.18 5.45
CA ALA A 357 -1.99 14.67 4.08
C ALA A 357 -1.96 16.21 3.98
N GLU A 358 -2.33 16.92 5.03
CA GLU A 358 -2.38 18.38 5.10
C GLU A 358 -1.04 19.04 4.77
N LEU A 359 0.08 18.44 5.18
CA LEU A 359 1.42 18.95 4.84
C LEU A 359 1.70 18.86 3.33
N THR A 360 1.28 17.77 2.69
CA THR A 360 1.41 17.61 1.23
C THR A 360 0.48 18.56 0.49
N ILE A 361 -0.75 18.73 0.97
CA ILE A 361 -1.73 19.69 0.40
C ILE A 361 -1.16 21.09 0.47
N ALA A 362 -0.63 21.50 1.63
CA ALA A 362 0.02 22.80 1.80
C ALA A 362 1.20 23.00 0.82
N GLY A 363 1.97 21.94 0.53
CA GLY A 363 3.03 21.98 -0.48
C GLY A 363 2.51 22.26 -1.90
N PHE A 364 1.37 21.70 -2.27
CA PHE A 364 0.72 22.02 -3.53
C PHE A 364 0.13 23.44 -3.53
N GLU A 365 -0.54 23.85 -2.45
CA GLU A 365 -1.16 25.17 -2.30
C GLU A 365 -0.13 26.30 -2.37
N ALA A 366 1.05 26.11 -1.80
CA ALA A 366 2.14 27.07 -1.86
C ALA A 366 2.57 27.40 -3.31
N THR A 367 2.41 26.44 -4.22
CA THR A 367 2.79 26.61 -5.63
C THR A 367 1.62 27.05 -6.51
N TYR A 368 0.46 26.45 -6.33
CA TYR A 368 -0.68 26.63 -7.23
C TYR A 368 -1.76 27.56 -6.69
N GLY A 369 -1.71 27.89 -5.37
CA GLY A 369 -2.77 28.60 -4.67
C GLY A 369 -3.89 27.67 -4.20
N SER A 370 -4.87 28.22 -3.48
CA SER A 370 -5.92 27.47 -2.79
C SER A 370 -6.83 26.63 -3.70
N TRP A 371 -6.94 26.98 -4.99
CA TRP A 371 -7.79 26.24 -5.93
C TRP A 371 -7.32 24.79 -6.13
N VAL A 372 -6.03 24.50 -5.90
CA VAL A 372 -5.47 23.14 -6.04
C VAL A 372 -6.03 22.16 -5.00
N SER A 373 -6.59 22.67 -3.89
CA SER A 373 -7.23 21.82 -2.86
C SER A 373 -8.34 20.93 -3.43
N ILE A 374 -9.07 21.41 -4.47
CA ILE A 374 -10.06 20.57 -5.19
C ILE A 374 -9.37 19.38 -5.86
N PHE A 375 -8.27 19.63 -6.58
CA PHE A 375 -7.55 18.58 -7.30
C PHE A 375 -6.88 17.58 -6.35
N THR A 376 -6.31 18.05 -5.23
CA THR A 376 -5.74 17.18 -4.20
C THR A 376 -6.81 16.37 -3.50
N ALA A 377 -7.99 16.94 -3.23
CA ALA A 377 -9.14 16.21 -2.71
C ALA A 377 -9.61 15.11 -3.69
N VAL A 378 -9.75 15.43 -4.98
CA VAL A 378 -10.10 14.45 -6.02
C VAL A 378 -9.06 13.35 -6.12
N ALA A 379 -7.76 13.69 -6.09
CA ALA A 379 -6.69 12.70 -6.10
C ALA A 379 -6.75 11.79 -4.89
N LEU A 380 -6.90 12.34 -3.67
CA LEU A 380 -7.04 11.57 -2.42
C LEU A 380 -8.29 10.68 -2.44
N CYS A 381 -9.41 11.18 -2.95
CA CYS A 381 -10.63 10.37 -3.12
C CYS A 381 -10.38 9.18 -4.07
N CYS A 382 -9.70 9.40 -5.20
CA CYS A 382 -9.37 8.34 -6.14
C CYS A 382 -8.41 7.31 -5.52
N PHE A 383 -7.36 7.78 -4.83
CA PHE A 383 -6.40 6.91 -4.15
C PHE A 383 -7.06 6.06 -3.06
N ALA A 384 -7.80 6.70 -2.15
CA ALA A 384 -8.46 5.99 -1.07
C ALA A 384 -9.56 5.03 -1.58
N PHE A 385 -10.36 5.46 -2.56
CA PHE A 385 -11.39 4.60 -3.15
C PHE A 385 -10.78 3.38 -3.85
N SER A 386 -9.68 3.56 -4.61
CA SER A 386 -8.99 2.44 -5.23
C SER A 386 -8.44 1.46 -4.20
N THR A 387 -7.92 1.97 -3.08
CA THR A 387 -7.42 1.13 -1.97
C THR A 387 -8.54 0.31 -1.35
N ILE A 388 -9.73 0.88 -1.14
CA ILE A 388 -10.91 0.13 -0.66
C ILE A 388 -11.22 -1.05 -1.60
N LEU A 389 -11.16 -0.85 -2.91
CA LEU A 389 -11.42 -1.91 -3.88
C LEU A 389 -10.38 -3.03 -3.86
N GLY A 390 -9.10 -2.67 -3.82
CA GLY A 390 -7.99 -3.63 -3.77
C GLY A 390 -8.01 -4.47 -2.50
N TRP A 391 -8.15 -3.83 -1.35
CA TRP A 391 -8.24 -4.52 -0.05
C TRP A 391 -9.53 -5.34 0.10
N GLY A 392 -10.64 -4.92 -0.51
CA GLY A 392 -11.86 -5.71 -0.59
C GLY A 392 -11.64 -7.07 -1.26
N LEU A 393 -10.83 -7.10 -2.35
CA LEU A 393 -10.42 -8.35 -2.97
C LEU A 393 -9.55 -9.20 -2.02
N TYR A 394 -8.58 -8.59 -1.34
CA TYR A 394 -7.69 -9.31 -0.42
C TYR A 394 -8.46 -9.98 0.72
N GLY A 395 -9.35 -9.24 1.37
CA GLY A 395 -10.20 -9.79 2.43
C GLY A 395 -11.12 -10.90 1.96
N ALA A 396 -11.73 -10.73 0.78
CA ALA A 396 -12.58 -11.76 0.19
C ALA A 396 -11.81 -13.06 -0.07
N ARG A 397 -10.56 -12.99 -0.57
CA ARG A 397 -9.72 -14.16 -0.82
C ARG A 397 -9.21 -14.81 0.48
N CYS A 398 -8.87 -14.00 1.49
CA CYS A 398 -8.52 -14.53 2.82
C CYS A 398 -9.70 -15.27 3.46
N LEU A 399 -10.90 -14.69 3.41
CA LEU A 399 -12.09 -15.32 3.99
C LEU A 399 -12.53 -16.56 3.20
N GLU A 400 -12.40 -16.53 1.87
CA GLU A 400 -12.64 -17.70 1.01
C GLU A 400 -11.74 -18.88 1.38
N PHE A 401 -10.47 -18.62 1.66
CA PHE A 401 -9.51 -19.65 2.09
C PHE A 401 -9.90 -20.29 3.43
N LEU A 402 -10.38 -19.48 4.39
CA LEU A 402 -10.77 -19.96 5.71
C LEU A 402 -12.05 -20.79 5.70
N PHE A 403 -13.00 -20.43 4.82
CA PHE A 403 -14.34 -21.06 4.80
C PHE A 403 -14.69 -21.64 3.43
N SER A 404 -15.17 -20.83 2.51
CA SER A 404 -15.50 -21.24 1.15
C SER A 404 -15.88 -20.02 0.29
N SER A 405 -16.03 -20.23 -1.04
CA SER A 405 -16.48 -19.17 -1.96
C SER A 405 -17.92 -18.68 -1.72
N ARG A 406 -18.71 -19.35 -0.88
CA ARG A 406 -20.07 -18.93 -0.52
C ARG A 406 -20.11 -17.68 0.33
N VAL A 407 -19.07 -17.45 1.16
CA VAL A 407 -19.00 -16.31 2.09
C VAL A 407 -18.55 -15.00 1.42
N ILE A 408 -18.09 -15.03 0.16
CA ILE A 408 -17.55 -13.85 -0.53
C ILE A 408 -18.61 -12.75 -0.66
N LYS A 409 -19.81 -13.04 -1.14
CA LYS A 409 -20.84 -12.03 -1.34
C LYS A 409 -21.33 -11.39 -0.04
N PRO A 410 -21.68 -12.17 1.02
CA PRO A 410 -21.99 -11.59 2.33
C PRO A 410 -20.85 -10.72 2.89
N PHE A 411 -19.60 -11.20 2.77
CA PHE A 411 -18.44 -10.44 3.21
C PHE A 411 -18.32 -9.10 2.46
N MET A 412 -18.41 -9.10 1.13
CA MET A 412 -18.30 -7.89 0.32
C MET A 412 -19.37 -6.86 0.69
N LEU A 413 -20.60 -7.31 1.03
CA LEU A 413 -21.65 -6.42 1.50
C LEU A 413 -21.32 -5.81 2.86
N VAL A 414 -20.94 -6.65 3.84
CA VAL A 414 -20.52 -6.17 5.16
C VAL A 414 -19.33 -5.23 5.05
N TYR A 415 -18.34 -5.59 4.24
CA TYR A 415 -17.17 -4.76 4.00
C TYR A 415 -17.54 -3.39 3.41
N ALA A 416 -18.44 -3.34 2.42
CA ALA A 416 -18.89 -2.08 1.84
C ALA A 416 -19.62 -1.20 2.88
N LEU A 417 -20.43 -1.78 3.77
CA LEU A 417 -21.16 -1.07 4.81
C LEU A 417 -20.23 -0.41 5.86
N VAL A 418 -19.02 -0.93 6.05
CA VAL A 418 -18.02 -0.35 6.97
C VAL A 418 -17.57 1.06 6.54
N ALA A 419 -17.75 1.45 5.29
CA ALA A 419 -17.53 2.83 4.86
C ALA A 419 -18.43 3.85 5.61
N ILE A 420 -19.61 3.46 6.06
CA ILE A 420 -20.53 4.36 6.77
C ILE A 420 -19.94 4.77 8.14
N PRO A 421 -19.62 3.85 9.07
CA PRO A 421 -18.96 4.22 10.31
C PRO A 421 -17.56 4.83 10.06
N GLY A 422 -16.83 4.41 9.02
CA GLY A 422 -15.57 5.02 8.62
C GLY A 422 -15.67 6.50 8.27
N ALA A 423 -16.83 6.94 7.76
CA ALA A 423 -17.08 8.34 7.43
C ALA A 423 -17.50 9.19 8.63
N THR A 424 -18.00 8.61 9.73
CA THR A 424 -18.70 9.32 10.79
C THR A 424 -18.11 9.17 12.18
N MET A 425 -17.19 8.20 12.38
CA MET A 425 -16.62 7.87 13.69
C MET A 425 -15.18 8.30 13.79
N ASP A 426 -14.75 8.61 15.01
CA ASP A 426 -13.32 8.66 15.33
C ASP A 426 -12.76 7.22 15.35
N LEU A 427 -11.74 7.00 14.53
CA LEU A 427 -11.18 5.68 14.29
C LEU A 427 -9.95 5.35 15.15
N GLY A 428 -9.53 6.23 16.07
CA GLY A 428 -8.26 6.15 16.79
C GLY A 428 -7.78 4.75 17.18
N LEU A 429 -8.51 4.07 18.07
CA LEU A 429 -8.19 2.71 18.51
C LEU A 429 -8.40 1.68 17.39
N LEU A 430 -9.46 1.79 16.62
CA LEU A 430 -9.77 0.86 15.52
C LEU A 430 -8.69 0.91 14.43
N TRP A 431 -8.19 2.11 14.12
CA TRP A 431 -7.06 2.27 13.21
C TRP A 431 -5.82 1.55 13.75
N SER A 432 -5.44 1.80 14.99
CA SER A 432 -4.27 1.19 15.60
C SER A 432 -4.35 -0.34 15.62
N ILE A 433 -5.53 -0.90 15.90
CA ILE A 433 -5.78 -2.36 15.87
C ILE A 433 -5.61 -2.90 14.44
N ALA A 434 -6.20 -2.23 13.45
CA ALA A 434 -6.11 -2.66 12.05
C ALA A 434 -4.66 -2.59 11.52
N GLU A 435 -3.92 -1.55 11.90
CA GLU A 435 -2.50 -1.40 11.56
C GLU A 435 -1.65 -2.52 12.20
N THR A 436 -1.99 -2.93 13.41
CA THR A 436 -1.37 -4.07 14.11
C THR A 436 -1.60 -5.38 13.34
N PHE A 437 -2.83 -5.68 12.94
CA PHE A 437 -3.13 -6.89 12.17
C PHE A 437 -2.49 -6.87 10.78
N ASN A 438 -2.45 -5.71 10.15
CA ASN A 438 -1.74 -5.52 8.89
C ASN A 438 -0.25 -5.89 9.03
N GLY A 439 0.41 -5.39 10.05
CA GLY A 439 1.81 -5.74 10.33
C GLY A 439 2.00 -7.22 10.68
N LEU A 440 1.08 -7.84 11.44
CA LEU A 440 1.12 -9.26 11.80
C LEU A 440 1.06 -10.20 10.60
N MET A 441 0.43 -9.79 9.49
CA MET A 441 0.42 -10.56 8.23
C MET A 441 1.83 -10.80 7.69
N SER A 442 2.76 -9.90 7.94
CA SER A 442 4.14 -10.03 7.46
C SER A 442 4.85 -11.28 8.01
N ILE A 443 4.56 -11.67 9.23
CA ILE A 443 5.26 -12.79 9.91
C ILE A 443 5.07 -14.10 9.13
N PRO A 444 3.83 -14.62 8.95
CA PRO A 444 3.62 -15.86 8.20
C PRO A 444 4.10 -15.74 6.75
N ASN A 445 3.96 -14.57 6.14
CA ASN A 445 4.40 -14.34 4.79
C ASN A 445 5.94 -14.43 4.64
N LEU A 446 6.69 -13.72 5.47
CA LEU A 446 8.16 -13.69 5.40
C LEU A 446 8.76 -15.07 5.69
N ILE A 447 8.22 -15.81 6.65
CA ILE A 447 8.62 -17.19 6.92
C ILE A 447 8.45 -18.04 5.67
N ALA A 448 7.30 -17.95 5.01
CA ALA A 448 7.02 -18.74 3.82
C ALA A 448 7.92 -18.34 2.63
N VAL A 449 8.10 -17.05 2.38
CA VAL A 449 8.96 -16.55 1.30
C VAL A 449 10.42 -16.95 1.53
N PHE A 450 10.89 -16.90 2.77
CA PHE A 450 12.24 -17.35 3.12
C PHE A 450 12.42 -18.86 2.86
N LEU A 451 11.50 -19.69 3.34
CA LEU A 451 11.54 -21.14 3.15
C LEU A 451 11.37 -21.56 1.69
N LEU A 452 10.59 -20.82 0.91
CA LEU A 452 10.36 -21.10 -0.53
C LEU A 452 11.33 -20.36 -1.45
N SER A 453 12.37 -19.73 -0.93
CA SER A 453 13.33 -18.96 -1.71
C SER A 453 14.08 -19.80 -2.77
N ASP A 454 14.29 -21.11 -2.51
CA ASP A 454 14.88 -22.03 -3.51
C ASP A 454 13.97 -22.19 -4.73
N VAL A 455 12.67 -22.29 -4.53
CA VAL A 455 11.67 -22.36 -5.62
C VAL A 455 11.72 -21.11 -6.47
N VAL A 456 11.82 -19.92 -5.86
CA VAL A 456 11.94 -18.64 -6.57
C VAL A 456 13.20 -18.64 -7.45
N VAL A 457 14.36 -19.04 -6.90
CA VAL A 457 15.63 -19.07 -7.64
C VAL A 457 15.59 -20.08 -8.76
N GLN A 458 15.01 -21.27 -8.54
CA GLN A 458 14.85 -22.29 -9.57
C GLN A 458 13.98 -21.78 -10.73
N LEU A 459 12.80 -21.25 -10.44
CA LEU A 459 11.89 -20.70 -11.44
C LEU A 459 12.55 -19.57 -12.25
N LEU A 460 13.34 -18.72 -11.58
CA LEU A 460 14.07 -17.64 -12.23
C LEU A 460 15.12 -18.18 -13.21
N ARG A 461 15.90 -19.19 -12.83
CA ARG A 461 16.90 -19.84 -13.70
C ARG A 461 16.24 -20.50 -14.89
N GLU A 462 15.18 -21.27 -14.69
CA GLU A 462 14.43 -21.93 -15.77
C GLU A 462 13.82 -20.92 -16.76
N TYR A 463 13.34 -19.79 -16.24
CA TYR A 463 12.77 -18.74 -17.09
C TYR A 463 13.76 -18.13 -18.05
N PHE A 464 14.98 -17.85 -17.60
CA PHE A 464 16.02 -17.28 -18.46
C PHE A 464 16.72 -18.33 -19.34
N ALA A 465 16.85 -19.59 -18.88
CA ALA A 465 17.40 -20.67 -19.69
C ALA A 465 16.55 -20.97 -20.94
N LYS A 466 15.24 -20.84 -20.87
CA LYS A 466 14.33 -21.04 -22.02
C LYS A 466 14.33 -19.87 -23.03
N ARG A 467 15.07 -18.81 -22.76
CA ARG A 467 15.12 -17.59 -23.60
C ARG A 467 16.49 -17.30 -24.19
N GLN A 468 17.47 -18.10 -23.83
CA GLN A 468 18.73 -18.19 -24.53
C GLN A 468 18.63 -19.20 -25.71
#